data_87e4fd67fb057a20305b52a98daad923
#
_entry.id   87e4fd67fb057a20305b52a98daad923
#
_cell.length_a   1.000
_cell.length_b   1.000
_cell.length_c   1.000
_cell.angle_alpha   90.00
_cell.angle_beta   90.00
_cell.angle_gamma   90.00
#
_symmetry.space_group_name_H-M   'P 1'
#
loop_
_entity.id
_entity.type
_entity.pdbx_description
1 polymer ?
#
loop_
_entity_poly.entity_id
_entity_poly.type
_entity_poly.pdbx_seq_one_letter_code
_entity_poly.pdbx_strand_id
1 'polypeptide(L)'
;MSDFARPAIGVSKCLEFDMCRYDGSRINNNFVRNMKEHVDFITVCPEVGIGLGSPRKPIRLVTIGGEKNLYQPSSKKNLTEDMHDFTKKFVTSNSNLDGFIFKRDSPTCGVTDVRLYHKLGTDVGYGKTSGMFSEGVLKEFPNLVKEDEKRLNNISIRETFLTRIFVL
;
A
#
# COMPACT_ATOMS: atom_id res chain seq x y z
N MET A 1 -13.19 3.59 33.14
CA MET A 1 -12.86 2.90 31.86
C MET A 1 -11.42 3.23 31.57
N SER A 2 -10.56 2.23 31.49
CA SER A 2 -9.17 2.45 31.06
C SER A 2 -9.22 2.85 29.58
N ASP A 3 -8.85 4.09 29.31
CA ASP A 3 -8.70 4.62 27.95
C ASP A 3 -7.42 3.98 27.38
N PHE A 4 -7.56 2.80 26.80
CA PHE A 4 -6.46 2.18 26.06
C PHE A 4 -6.21 3.01 24.80
N ALA A 5 -4.96 3.44 24.63
CA ALA A 5 -4.57 4.13 23.42
C ALA A 5 -4.91 3.25 22.20
N ARG A 6 -5.64 3.83 21.23
CA ARG A 6 -5.99 3.12 20.00
C ARG A 6 -4.77 3.08 19.09
N PRO A 7 -4.37 1.91 18.57
CA PRO A 7 -3.26 1.83 17.62
C PRO A 7 -3.54 2.64 16.35
N ALA A 8 -2.53 3.33 15.84
CA ALA A 8 -2.59 4.05 14.58
C ALA A 8 -2.19 3.13 13.42
N ILE A 9 -3.14 2.78 12.57
CA ILE A 9 -2.95 1.80 11.50
C ILE A 9 -3.10 2.46 10.13
N GLY A 10 -2.02 2.46 9.36
CA GLY A 10 -2.09 2.81 7.95
C GLY A 10 -2.88 1.76 7.16
N VAL A 11 -3.66 2.19 6.18
CA VAL A 11 -4.43 1.27 5.34
C VAL A 11 -4.56 1.79 3.93
N SER A 12 -4.40 0.90 2.95
CA SER A 12 -4.71 1.24 1.55
C SER A 12 -6.19 1.63 1.43
N LYS A 13 -6.46 2.86 1.03
CA LYS A 13 -7.79 3.49 1.09
C LYS A 13 -8.88 2.76 0.31
N CYS A 14 -8.49 2.01 -0.75
CA CYS A 14 -9.41 1.18 -1.53
C CYS A 14 -9.96 -0.04 -0.75
N LEU A 15 -9.33 -0.38 0.38
CA LEU A 15 -9.81 -1.41 1.29
C LEU A 15 -10.86 -0.80 2.21
N GLU A 16 -12.14 -0.89 1.85
CA GLU A 16 -13.29 -0.48 2.64
C GLU A 16 -13.62 1.03 2.67
N PHE A 17 -12.70 1.95 2.33
CA PHE A 17 -12.91 3.38 2.59
C PHE A 17 -13.35 4.19 1.36
N ASP A 18 -12.78 3.92 0.17
CA ASP A 18 -13.04 4.77 -0.99
C ASP A 18 -12.95 4.01 -2.32
N MET A 19 -13.68 4.48 -3.31
CA MET A 19 -13.66 3.96 -4.69
C MET A 19 -12.46 4.53 -5.47
N CYS A 20 -11.25 4.30 -4.96
CA CYS A 20 -10.04 4.91 -5.47
C CYS A 20 -9.13 3.97 -6.27
N ARG A 21 -9.61 2.77 -6.64
CA ARG A 21 -8.87 1.86 -7.53
C ARG A 21 -8.84 2.39 -8.96
N TYR A 22 -7.92 1.82 -9.75
CA TYR A 22 -7.74 2.19 -11.16
C TYR A 22 -9.04 2.05 -12.00
N ASP A 23 -9.88 1.09 -11.65
CA ASP A 23 -11.18 0.81 -12.29
C ASP A 23 -12.36 1.58 -11.65
N GLY A 24 -12.09 2.45 -10.69
CA GLY A 24 -13.10 3.19 -9.95
C GLY A 24 -13.84 2.36 -8.89
N SER A 25 -13.36 1.18 -8.56
CA SER A 25 -13.96 0.31 -7.55
C SER A 25 -13.35 0.47 -6.16
N ARG A 26 -14.00 -0.15 -5.18
CA ARG A 26 -13.56 -0.35 -3.80
C ARG A 26 -13.58 -1.84 -3.48
N ILE A 27 -12.74 -2.27 -2.57
CA ILE A 27 -12.74 -3.64 -2.06
C ILE A 27 -13.44 -3.67 -0.71
N ASN A 28 -14.55 -4.42 -0.62
CA ASN A 28 -15.18 -4.69 0.66
C ASN A 28 -14.30 -5.64 1.47
N ASN A 29 -13.98 -5.26 2.70
CA ASN A 29 -13.12 -6.04 3.57
C ASN A 29 -13.67 -6.04 5.00
N ASN A 30 -14.25 -7.17 5.40
CA ASN A 30 -14.90 -7.30 6.71
C ASN A 30 -13.91 -7.14 7.87
N PHE A 31 -12.68 -7.61 7.72
CA PHE A 31 -11.66 -7.47 8.76
C PHE A 31 -11.35 -5.98 9.02
N VAL A 32 -11.06 -5.21 7.98
CA VAL A 32 -10.82 -3.76 8.09
C VAL A 32 -12.06 -3.05 8.66
N ARG A 33 -13.24 -3.43 8.19
CA ARG A 33 -14.50 -2.85 8.68
C ARG A 33 -14.67 -3.04 10.19
N ASN A 34 -14.45 -4.26 10.67
CA ASN A 34 -14.61 -4.59 12.09
C ASN A 34 -13.53 -3.92 12.96
N MET A 35 -12.37 -3.63 12.42
CA MET A 35 -11.32 -2.94 13.16
C MET A 35 -11.58 -1.45 13.38
N LYS A 36 -12.51 -0.82 12.65
CA LYS A 36 -12.78 0.63 12.76
C LYS A 36 -13.11 1.12 14.17
N GLU A 37 -13.70 0.27 14.98
CA GLU A 37 -14.07 0.60 16.36
C GLU A 37 -12.89 0.46 17.35
N HIS A 38 -11.78 -0.18 16.93
CA HIS A 38 -10.69 -0.55 17.81
C HIS A 38 -9.38 0.18 17.52
N VAL A 39 -9.22 0.74 16.34
CA VAL A 39 -7.99 1.40 15.88
C VAL A 39 -8.29 2.73 15.21
N ASP A 40 -7.28 3.59 15.11
CA ASP A 40 -7.35 4.82 14.34
C ASP A 40 -6.73 4.58 12.97
N PHE A 41 -7.56 4.53 11.93
CA PHE A 41 -7.10 4.30 10.58
C PHE A 41 -6.59 5.57 9.91
N ILE A 42 -5.38 5.50 9.35
CA ILE A 42 -4.79 6.48 8.45
C ILE A 42 -4.89 5.95 7.03
N THR A 43 -5.89 6.43 6.29
CA THR A 43 -6.18 5.94 4.93
C THR A 43 -5.31 6.64 3.90
N VAL A 44 -4.79 5.89 2.93
CA VAL A 44 -3.96 6.43 1.85
C VAL A 44 -4.18 5.70 0.53
N CYS A 45 -4.30 6.46 -0.55
CA CYS A 45 -4.17 5.97 -1.91
C CYS A 45 -3.00 6.72 -2.57
N PRO A 46 -1.82 6.10 -2.69
CA PRO A 46 -0.66 6.79 -3.23
C PRO A 46 -0.85 7.25 -4.68
N GLU A 47 -1.60 6.49 -5.47
CA GLU A 47 -1.86 6.80 -6.87
C GLU A 47 -2.75 8.04 -7.04
N VAL A 48 -3.78 8.17 -6.21
CA VAL A 48 -4.55 9.42 -6.13
C VAL A 48 -3.70 10.55 -5.55
N GLY A 49 -2.87 10.23 -4.57
CA GLY A 49 -1.98 11.20 -3.93
C GLY A 49 -0.98 11.87 -4.87
N ILE A 50 -0.53 11.17 -5.92
CA ILE A 50 0.31 11.76 -6.98
C ILE A 50 -0.50 12.35 -8.14
N GLY A 51 -1.81 12.47 -8.00
CA GLY A 51 -2.68 13.18 -8.95
C GLY A 51 -3.25 12.35 -10.09
N LEU A 52 -3.21 11.02 -10.02
CA LEU A 52 -3.72 10.18 -11.13
C LEU A 52 -5.24 10.09 -11.21
N GLY A 53 -5.96 10.40 -10.14
CA GLY A 53 -7.40 10.31 -10.10
C GLY A 53 -7.96 8.88 -10.05
N SER A 54 -9.29 8.74 -10.14
CA SER A 54 -10.00 7.46 -10.18
C SER A 54 -11.30 7.64 -10.99
N PRO A 55 -11.62 6.80 -11.96
CA PRO A 55 -10.77 5.74 -12.53
C PRO A 55 -9.54 6.29 -13.28
N ARG A 56 -8.56 5.44 -13.53
CA ARG A 56 -7.32 5.81 -14.23
C ARG A 56 -6.77 4.66 -15.06
N LYS A 57 -5.88 4.98 -15.99
CA LYS A 57 -5.15 3.95 -16.72
C LYS A 57 -4.14 3.25 -15.80
N PRO A 58 -3.92 1.93 -15.99
CA PRO A 58 -3.00 1.16 -15.17
C PRO A 58 -1.58 1.72 -15.19
N ILE A 59 -0.91 1.55 -14.05
CA ILE A 59 0.51 1.80 -13.88
C ILE A 59 1.21 0.47 -13.55
N ARG A 60 2.52 0.41 -13.77
CA ARG A 60 3.31 -0.80 -13.51
C ARG A 60 4.73 -0.46 -13.04
N LEU A 61 5.36 -1.43 -12.40
CA LEU A 61 6.78 -1.35 -12.07
C LEU A 61 7.59 -1.91 -13.25
N VAL A 62 8.58 -1.15 -13.69
CA VAL A 62 9.42 -1.47 -14.86
C VAL A 62 10.88 -1.23 -14.51
N THR A 63 11.77 -2.11 -14.96
CA THR A 63 13.21 -1.85 -14.90
C THR A 63 13.62 -0.96 -16.06
N ILE A 64 14.16 0.20 -15.75
CA ILE A 64 14.72 1.16 -16.73
C ILE A 64 16.13 1.49 -16.27
N GLY A 65 17.13 1.26 -17.13
CA GLY A 65 18.53 1.51 -16.78
C GLY A 65 19.04 0.70 -15.58
N GLY A 66 18.46 -0.48 -15.34
CA GLY A 66 18.79 -1.33 -14.18
C GLY A 66 18.07 -0.98 -12.89
N GLU A 67 17.28 0.09 -12.88
CA GLU A 67 16.54 0.56 -11.70
C GLU A 67 15.03 0.32 -11.82
N LYS A 68 14.39 0.11 -10.68
CA LYS A 68 12.93 -0.02 -10.59
C LYS A 68 12.26 1.34 -10.71
N ASN A 69 11.36 1.47 -11.67
CA ASN A 69 10.59 2.68 -11.94
C ASN A 69 9.08 2.40 -11.90
N LEU A 70 8.32 3.40 -11.48
CA LEU A 70 6.86 3.40 -11.60
C LEU A 70 6.47 4.11 -12.90
N TYR A 71 5.77 3.41 -13.79
CA TYR A 71 5.51 3.88 -15.15
C TYR A 71 4.06 3.71 -15.54
N GLN A 72 3.51 4.71 -16.23
CA GLN A 72 2.19 4.63 -16.84
C GLN A 72 2.31 4.49 -18.37
N PRO A 73 2.08 3.29 -18.93
CA PRO A 73 2.28 3.05 -20.36
C PRO A 73 1.41 3.93 -21.26
N SER A 74 0.15 4.14 -20.90
CA SER A 74 -0.82 4.89 -21.74
C SER A 74 -0.43 6.36 -21.94
N SER A 75 0.15 7.00 -20.95
CA SER A 75 0.61 8.39 -21.01
C SER A 75 2.11 8.53 -21.23
N LYS A 76 2.85 7.40 -21.24
CA LYS A 76 4.30 7.34 -21.31
C LYS A 76 5.01 8.14 -20.22
N LYS A 77 4.40 8.23 -19.03
CA LYS A 77 4.94 8.98 -17.89
C LYS A 77 5.70 8.08 -16.93
N ASN A 78 6.86 8.52 -16.52
CA ASN A 78 7.59 8.00 -15.37
C ASN A 78 7.10 8.74 -14.11
N LEU A 79 6.58 8.00 -13.16
CA LEU A 79 5.95 8.52 -11.93
C LEU A 79 6.82 8.26 -10.69
N THR A 80 8.06 7.85 -10.88
CA THR A 80 8.95 7.42 -9.80
C THR A 80 9.22 8.54 -8.81
N GLU A 81 9.62 9.71 -9.30
CA GLU A 81 9.92 10.86 -8.42
C GLU A 81 8.68 11.36 -7.69
N ASP A 82 7.55 11.49 -8.40
CA ASP A 82 6.28 11.88 -7.77
C ASP A 82 5.90 10.94 -6.62
N MET A 83 6.10 9.63 -6.82
CA MET A 83 5.82 8.63 -5.80
C MET A 83 6.82 8.69 -4.64
N HIS A 84 8.10 8.91 -4.90
CA HIS A 84 9.10 9.09 -3.85
C HIS A 84 8.79 10.32 -2.99
N ASP A 85 8.45 11.45 -3.62
CA ASP A 85 8.11 12.69 -2.92
C ASP A 85 6.83 12.52 -2.09
N PHE A 86 5.82 11.87 -2.67
CA PHE A 86 4.59 11.55 -1.94
C PHE A 86 4.87 10.68 -0.72
N THR A 87 5.65 9.61 -0.89
CA THR A 87 6.00 8.67 0.18
C THR A 87 6.73 9.40 1.31
N LYS A 88 7.71 10.24 0.97
CA LYS A 88 8.46 11.04 1.95
C LYS A 88 7.54 11.97 2.76
N LYS A 89 6.61 12.65 2.11
CA LYS A 89 5.61 13.49 2.78
C LYS A 89 4.71 12.67 3.69
N PHE A 90 4.26 11.52 3.22
CA PHE A 90 3.40 10.62 4.00
C PHE A 90 4.09 10.14 5.29
N VAL A 91 5.32 9.62 5.20
CA VAL A 91 6.04 9.10 6.37
C VAL A 91 6.40 10.21 7.37
N THR A 92 6.74 11.40 6.87
CA THR A 92 7.01 12.56 7.73
C THR A 92 5.76 13.01 8.49
N SER A 93 4.60 12.97 7.85
CA SER A 93 3.32 13.39 8.47
C SER A 93 2.71 12.32 9.37
N ASN A 94 3.16 11.07 9.31
CA ASN A 94 2.58 9.93 10.02
C ASN A 94 3.67 9.12 10.73
N SER A 95 4.45 9.78 11.59
CA SER A 95 5.58 9.16 12.29
C SER A 95 5.19 8.13 13.37
N ASN A 96 3.93 8.09 13.78
CA ASN A 96 3.44 7.27 14.89
C ASN A 96 2.58 6.10 14.41
N LEU A 97 2.97 5.45 13.31
CA LEU A 97 2.29 4.26 12.83
C LEU A 97 2.67 3.03 13.65
N ASP A 98 1.66 2.32 14.17
CA ASP A 98 1.82 1.04 14.85
C ASP A 98 1.75 -0.14 13.87
N GLY A 99 1.02 0.01 12.78
CA GLY A 99 0.91 -1.03 11.76
C GLY A 99 0.41 -0.51 10.42
N PHE A 100 0.40 -1.40 9.42
CA PHE A 100 -0.12 -1.08 8.10
C PHE A 100 -0.77 -2.30 7.43
N ILE A 101 -1.94 -2.10 6.83
CA ILE A 101 -2.62 -3.08 5.98
C ILE A 101 -2.55 -2.60 4.54
N PHE A 102 -1.71 -3.26 3.75
CA PHE A 102 -1.46 -2.91 2.36
C PHE A 102 -2.39 -3.65 1.40
N LYS A 103 -2.71 -3.01 0.27
CA LYS A 103 -3.39 -3.66 -0.86
C LYS A 103 -2.40 -4.55 -1.63
N ARG A 104 -2.66 -5.85 -1.65
CA ARG A 104 -1.86 -6.83 -2.41
C ARG A 104 -1.91 -6.58 -3.91
N ASP A 105 -0.87 -6.97 -4.62
CA ASP A 105 -0.71 -6.89 -6.08
C ASP A 105 -0.74 -5.47 -6.66
N SER A 106 -0.77 -4.44 -5.84
CA SER A 106 -0.69 -3.05 -6.28
C SER A 106 0.75 -2.63 -6.58
N PRO A 107 1.05 -1.97 -7.70
CA PRO A 107 2.40 -1.50 -8.01
C PRO A 107 2.91 -0.44 -7.02
N THR A 108 2.03 0.15 -6.24
CA THR A 108 2.38 1.11 -5.17
C THR A 108 2.32 0.51 -3.79
N CYS A 109 1.28 -0.26 -3.47
CA CYS A 109 1.01 -0.76 -2.11
C CYS A 109 1.41 -2.21 -1.86
N GLY A 110 1.66 -3.03 -2.87
CA GLY A 110 1.98 -4.45 -2.67
C GLY A 110 3.30 -4.63 -1.91
N VAL A 111 3.36 -5.60 -0.98
CA VAL A 111 4.54 -5.77 -0.12
C VAL A 111 5.63 -6.61 -0.79
N THR A 112 5.28 -7.75 -1.41
CA THR A 112 6.27 -8.69 -1.95
C THR A 112 5.93 -9.28 -3.32
N ASP A 113 4.69 -9.21 -3.73
CA ASP A 113 4.17 -9.99 -4.87
C ASP A 113 3.85 -9.15 -6.11
N VAL A 114 4.40 -7.94 -6.18
CA VAL A 114 4.15 -7.03 -7.29
C VAL A 114 4.97 -7.45 -8.50
N ARG A 115 4.34 -7.50 -9.68
CA ARG A 115 5.03 -7.77 -10.93
C ARG A 115 6.03 -6.67 -11.27
N LEU A 116 7.26 -7.08 -11.58
CA LEU A 116 8.29 -6.22 -12.14
C LEU A 116 8.50 -6.59 -13.62
N TYR A 117 8.28 -5.64 -14.50
CA TYR A 117 8.53 -5.80 -15.93
C TYR A 117 9.97 -5.36 -16.26
N HIS A 118 10.69 -6.14 -17.08
CA HIS A 118 12.09 -5.83 -17.39
C HIS A 118 12.29 -4.83 -18.53
N LYS A 119 11.26 -4.60 -19.35
CA LYS A 119 11.33 -3.67 -20.46
C LYS A 119 10.04 -2.88 -20.61
N LEU A 120 10.15 -1.65 -21.09
CA LEU A 120 9.02 -0.87 -21.55
C LEU A 120 8.35 -1.60 -22.74
N GLY A 121 7.02 -1.62 -22.76
CA GLY A 121 6.24 -2.17 -23.86
C GLY A 121 6.11 -3.69 -23.91
N THR A 122 6.55 -4.43 -22.89
CA THR A 122 6.28 -5.85 -22.77
C THR A 122 5.13 -6.12 -21.80
N ASP A 123 4.28 -7.08 -22.16
CA ASP A 123 3.21 -7.56 -21.26
C ASP A 123 3.62 -8.78 -20.45
N VAL A 124 4.83 -9.27 -20.65
CA VAL A 124 5.40 -10.38 -19.89
C VAL A 124 6.07 -9.85 -18.64
N GLY A 125 5.47 -10.12 -17.49
CA GLY A 125 6.05 -9.76 -16.20
C GLY A 125 7.10 -10.78 -15.77
N TYR A 126 8.21 -10.31 -15.23
CA TYR A 126 9.30 -11.14 -14.70
C TYR A 126 9.50 -10.86 -13.24
N GLY A 127 9.54 -11.87 -12.44
CA GLY A 127 9.83 -11.74 -11.03
C GLY A 127 8.81 -10.91 -10.25
N LYS A 128 9.07 -10.81 -8.98
CA LYS A 128 8.23 -10.13 -8.00
C LYS A 128 9.07 -9.15 -7.19
N THR A 129 8.46 -8.05 -6.81
CA THR A 129 9.11 -6.99 -6.03
C THR A 129 8.09 -6.34 -5.09
N SER A 130 8.55 -5.41 -4.26
CA SER A 130 7.69 -4.55 -3.46
C SER A 130 7.15 -3.39 -4.28
N GLY A 131 5.95 -2.94 -3.96
CA GLY A 131 5.40 -1.69 -4.47
C GLY A 131 6.25 -0.49 -4.07
N MET A 132 6.22 0.57 -4.85
CA MET A 132 7.13 1.69 -4.63
C MET A 132 6.82 2.47 -3.35
N PHE A 133 5.55 2.68 -3.03
CA PHE A 133 5.13 3.33 -1.79
C PHE A 133 5.38 2.44 -0.57
N SER A 134 4.97 1.17 -0.61
CA SER A 134 5.15 0.24 0.51
C SER A 134 6.62 0.03 0.84
N GLU A 135 7.49 -0.07 -0.16
CA GLU A 135 8.95 -0.17 0.05
C GLU A 135 9.50 1.06 0.79
N GLY A 136 9.10 2.26 0.37
CA GLY A 136 9.53 3.49 1.04
C GLY A 136 9.02 3.61 2.47
N VAL A 137 7.76 3.25 2.74
CA VAL A 137 7.20 3.23 4.10
C VAL A 137 7.95 2.23 4.98
N LEU A 138 8.21 1.02 4.49
CA LEU A 138 8.88 -0.03 5.26
C LEU A 138 10.38 0.22 5.44
N LYS A 139 11.01 1.00 4.57
CA LYS A 139 12.37 1.47 4.74
C LYS A 139 12.47 2.49 5.88
N GLU A 140 11.51 3.40 5.98
CA GLU A 140 11.45 4.39 7.07
C GLU A 140 11.05 3.76 8.41
N PHE A 141 10.12 2.81 8.37
CA PHE A 141 9.62 2.12 9.56
C PHE A 141 9.94 0.61 9.50
N PRO A 142 11.21 0.19 9.71
CA PRO A 142 11.63 -1.20 9.50
C PRO A 142 10.95 -2.19 10.45
N ASN A 143 10.49 -1.75 11.61
CA ASN A 143 9.81 -2.58 12.61
C ASN A 143 8.28 -2.51 12.55
N LEU A 144 7.73 -1.80 11.56
CA LEU A 144 6.29 -1.65 11.40
C LEU A 144 5.59 -3.00 11.26
N VAL A 145 4.55 -3.22 12.03
CA VAL A 145 3.70 -4.41 11.88
C VAL A 145 2.91 -4.29 10.58
N LYS A 146 3.12 -5.22 9.67
CA LYS A 146 2.53 -5.13 8.33
C LYS A 146 1.92 -6.44 7.87
N GLU A 147 0.82 -6.33 7.13
CA GLU A 147 0.20 -7.42 6.39
C GLU A 147 -0.52 -6.89 5.14
N ASP A 148 -0.93 -7.80 4.27
CA ASP A 148 -1.84 -7.51 3.18
C ASP A 148 -3.24 -8.11 3.43
N GLU A 149 -4.25 -7.60 2.74
CA GLU A 149 -5.64 -7.98 2.93
C GLU A 149 -5.94 -9.46 2.64
N LYS A 150 -5.16 -10.09 1.75
CA LYS A 150 -5.34 -11.51 1.43
C LYS A 150 -4.72 -12.42 2.48
N ARG A 151 -3.53 -12.08 2.95
CA ARG A 151 -2.86 -12.84 4.01
C ARG A 151 -3.66 -12.79 5.33
N LEU A 152 -4.31 -11.68 5.62
CA LEU A 152 -5.18 -11.53 6.79
C LEU A 152 -6.45 -12.42 6.75
N ASN A 153 -6.73 -13.10 5.65
CA ASN A 153 -7.75 -14.16 5.62
C ASN A 153 -7.28 -15.45 6.34
N ASN A 154 -5.99 -15.64 6.51
CA ASN A 154 -5.45 -16.72 7.34
C ASN A 154 -5.56 -16.34 8.82
N ILE A 155 -6.19 -17.20 9.61
CA ILE A 155 -6.50 -16.95 11.02
C ILE A 155 -5.23 -16.75 11.85
N SER A 156 -4.22 -17.58 11.68
CA SER A 156 -2.97 -17.49 12.45
C SER A 156 -2.18 -16.21 12.14
N ILE A 157 -2.17 -15.80 10.87
CA ILE A 157 -1.54 -14.53 10.45
C ILE A 157 -2.30 -13.36 11.05
N ARG A 158 -3.63 -13.40 11.02
CA ARG A 158 -4.49 -12.38 11.60
C ARG A 158 -4.29 -12.23 13.10
N GLU A 159 -4.27 -13.34 13.83
CA GLU A 159 -4.02 -13.34 15.27
C GLU A 159 -2.64 -12.77 15.62
N THR A 160 -1.61 -13.16 14.87
CA THR A 160 -0.26 -12.61 15.03
C THR A 160 -0.23 -11.10 14.78
N PHE A 161 -0.87 -10.64 13.72
CA PHE A 161 -0.98 -9.22 13.40
C PHE A 161 -1.67 -8.44 14.54
N LEU A 162 -2.84 -8.92 14.99
CA LEU A 162 -3.60 -8.28 16.08
C LEU A 162 -2.79 -8.27 17.38
N THR A 163 -2.19 -9.39 17.75
CA THR A 163 -1.36 -9.47 18.96
C THR A 163 -0.24 -8.42 18.91
N ARG A 164 0.46 -8.30 17.82
CA ARG A 164 1.56 -7.34 17.69
C ARG A 164 1.10 -5.88 17.71
N ILE A 165 -0.10 -5.58 17.24
CA ILE A 165 -0.65 -4.22 17.26
C ILE A 165 -1.13 -3.82 18.63
N PHE A 166 -1.78 -4.74 19.39
CA PHE A 166 -2.41 -4.40 20.66
C PHE A 166 -1.53 -4.69 21.90
N VAL A 167 -0.37 -5.32 21.74
CA VAL A 167 0.57 -5.68 22.83
C VAL A 167 1.84 -4.82 22.79
N LEU A 168 1.83 -3.73 22.06
CA LEU A 168 2.94 -2.76 22.08
C LEU A 168 2.98 -1.95 23.35
#